data_5a6e45f0fb799507820638ab40213048
#
_entry.id   5a6e45f0fb799507820638ab40213048
#
_cell.length_a   1.000
_cell.length_b   1.000
_cell.length_c   1.000
_cell.angle_alpha   90.00
_cell.angle_beta   90.00
_cell.angle_gamma   90.00
#
_symmetry.space_group_name_H-M   'P 1'
#
loop_
_entity.id
_entity.type
_entity.pdbx_description
1 polymer ?
#
loop_
_entity_poly.entity_id
_entity_poly.type
_entity_poly.pdbx_seq_one_letter_code
_entity_poly.pdbx_strand_id
1 'polypeptide(L)'
;MLRMRSVVAAALLACAANAASAAGPAYGPRLEGFDYPWPVQVFDFTSQKQAMQMAYLDVAPSGTPNGRVAVLLHGKNFCAATWQDSITALSAAGWRVIAPDQLGFCKSTKPAEYQYSLAGLAANTHALLTSLGVGD
;
A
#
# COMPACT_ATOMS: atom_id res chain seq x y z
N MET A 1 -26.08 -58.28 -39.54
CA MET A 1 -24.81 -57.63 -39.49
C MET A 1 -24.98 -56.17 -39.88
N LEU A 2 -25.17 -55.27 -38.95
CA LEU A 2 -25.35 -53.87 -39.25
C LEU A 2 -24.43 -53.07 -38.33
N ARG A 3 -23.69 -52.17 -38.94
CA ARG A 3 -22.55 -51.46 -38.44
C ARG A 3 -22.92 -50.43 -37.34
N MET A 4 -22.37 -50.63 -36.18
CA MET A 4 -22.41 -49.66 -35.07
C MET A 4 -21.00 -49.07 -34.91
N ARG A 5 -20.69 -48.08 -35.73
CA ARG A 5 -19.46 -47.27 -35.62
C ARG A 5 -19.82 -45.80 -35.93
N SER A 6 -19.41 -44.92 -35.10
CA SER A 6 -19.42 -43.46 -35.27
C SER A 6 -20.49 -42.67 -34.47
N VAL A 7 -20.40 -42.65 -33.15
CA VAL A 7 -20.98 -41.56 -32.29
C VAL A 7 -20.13 -41.35 -31.02
N VAL A 8 -18.81 -41.37 -31.07
CA VAL A 8 -17.96 -41.09 -29.88
C VAL A 8 -16.91 -39.99 -30.15
N ALA A 9 -17.09 -39.16 -31.14
CA ALA A 9 -16.05 -38.19 -31.52
C ALA A 9 -16.47 -36.69 -31.44
N ALA A 10 -17.54 -36.35 -30.71
CA ALA A 10 -18.04 -34.96 -30.70
C ALA A 10 -18.22 -34.32 -29.31
N ALA A 11 -17.70 -34.91 -28.24
CA ALA A 11 -17.93 -34.40 -26.88
C ALA A 11 -16.67 -33.88 -26.14
N LEU A 12 -15.54 -33.70 -26.81
CA LEU A 12 -14.28 -33.32 -26.16
C LEU A 12 -13.71 -31.94 -26.59
N LEU A 13 -14.49 -31.12 -27.26
CA LEU A 13 -13.98 -29.79 -27.73
C LEU A 13 -14.69 -28.58 -27.12
N ALA A 14 -15.38 -28.68 -26.01
CA ALA A 14 -16.15 -27.57 -25.43
C ALA A 14 -15.69 -27.11 -24.02
N CYS A 15 -14.51 -27.52 -23.53
CA CYS A 15 -14.02 -27.11 -22.20
C CYS A 15 -12.73 -26.30 -22.22
N ALA A 16 -12.35 -25.68 -23.33
CA ALA A 16 -11.09 -24.89 -23.43
C ALA A 16 -11.31 -23.42 -23.71
N ALA A 17 -12.40 -22.81 -23.24
CA ALA A 17 -12.60 -21.38 -23.41
C ALA A 17 -13.38 -20.82 -22.21
N ASN A 18 -12.69 -20.50 -21.12
CA ASN A 18 -13.02 -19.42 -20.19
C ASN A 18 -12.08 -19.39 -18.96
N ALA A 19 -10.78 -19.44 -19.18
CA ALA A 19 -9.84 -18.91 -18.22
C ALA A 19 -9.39 -17.51 -18.70
N ALA A 20 -10.35 -16.63 -18.98
CA ALA A 20 -10.08 -15.21 -18.89
C ALA A 20 -9.88 -14.94 -17.40
N SER A 21 -8.65 -15.07 -16.91
CA SER A 21 -8.24 -14.51 -15.65
C SER A 21 -8.67 -13.05 -15.70
N ALA A 22 -9.63 -12.66 -14.86
CA ALA A 22 -9.91 -11.27 -14.60
C ALA A 22 -8.66 -10.73 -13.91
N ALA A 23 -7.66 -10.32 -14.71
CA ALA A 23 -6.56 -9.54 -14.22
C ALA A 23 -7.20 -8.29 -13.60
N GLY A 24 -7.05 -8.13 -12.30
CA GLY A 24 -7.46 -6.92 -11.61
C GLY A 24 -6.80 -5.70 -12.26
N PRO A 25 -7.23 -4.48 -11.93
CA PRO A 25 -6.65 -3.27 -12.51
C PRO A 25 -5.13 -3.28 -12.34
N ALA A 26 -4.41 -3.06 -13.43
CA ALA A 26 -2.96 -2.90 -13.39
C ALA A 26 -2.64 -1.49 -12.90
N TYR A 27 -2.06 -1.37 -11.71
CA TYR A 27 -1.58 -0.10 -11.17
C TYR A 27 -0.12 0.13 -11.59
N GLY A 28 0.26 1.42 -11.70
CA GLY A 28 1.64 1.79 -11.94
C GLY A 28 2.59 1.45 -10.78
N PRO A 29 3.91 1.66 -10.97
CA PRO A 29 4.94 1.28 -9.97
C PRO A 29 4.76 1.94 -8.60
N ARG A 30 4.07 3.07 -8.54
CA ARG A 30 3.74 3.79 -7.30
C ARG A 30 2.24 3.73 -6.99
N LEU A 31 1.58 2.66 -7.39
CA LEU A 31 0.14 2.46 -7.24
C LEU A 31 -0.69 3.65 -7.80
N GLU A 32 -0.26 4.19 -8.94
CA GLU A 32 -1.02 5.21 -9.64
C GLU A 32 -2.41 4.65 -10.01
N GLY A 33 -3.45 5.39 -9.66
CA GLY A 33 -4.83 4.96 -9.86
C GLY A 33 -5.42 4.08 -8.74
N PHE A 34 -4.62 3.71 -7.73
CA PHE A 34 -5.16 3.07 -6.51
C PHE A 34 -5.56 4.13 -5.49
N ASP A 35 -6.83 4.15 -5.10
CA ASP A 35 -7.35 5.14 -4.17
C ASP A 35 -7.08 4.73 -2.71
N TYR A 36 -6.60 5.70 -1.93
CA TYR A 36 -6.45 5.57 -0.49
C TYR A 36 -7.68 6.17 0.22
N PRO A 37 -8.03 5.68 1.41
CA PRO A 37 -9.23 6.16 2.12
C PRO A 37 -9.12 7.60 2.63
N TRP A 38 -7.93 8.20 2.63
CA TRP A 38 -7.64 9.61 2.94
C TRP A 38 -6.68 10.20 1.92
N PRO A 39 -6.61 11.53 1.80
CA PRO A 39 -5.64 12.20 0.94
C PRO A 39 -4.21 11.78 1.27
N VAL A 40 -3.48 11.35 0.25
CA VAL A 40 -2.06 10.99 0.38
C VAL A 40 -1.22 12.26 0.30
N GLN A 41 -0.34 12.42 1.26
CA GLN A 41 0.67 13.47 1.28
C GLN A 41 2.05 12.89 0.91
N VAL A 42 2.98 13.75 0.55
CA VAL A 42 4.32 13.35 0.14
C VAL A 42 5.35 14.14 0.94
N PHE A 43 6.31 13.44 1.51
CA PHE A 43 7.49 13.99 2.17
C PHE A 43 8.70 13.81 1.26
N ASP A 44 9.25 14.92 0.78
CA ASP A 44 10.48 14.96 0.00
C ASP A 44 11.69 15.04 0.93
N PHE A 45 12.67 14.16 0.73
CA PHE A 45 13.88 14.12 1.55
C PHE A 45 15.05 13.49 0.78
N THR A 46 16.23 13.56 1.36
CA THR A 46 17.43 12.90 0.81
C THR A 46 17.84 11.74 1.72
N SER A 47 18.04 10.57 1.15
CA SER A 47 18.58 9.41 1.84
C SER A 47 19.61 8.71 0.95
N GLN A 48 20.76 8.32 1.51
CA GLN A 48 21.89 7.72 0.76
C GLN A 48 22.28 8.55 -0.50
N LYS A 49 22.29 9.88 -0.38
CA LYS A 49 22.59 10.85 -1.46
C LYS A 49 21.61 10.81 -2.64
N GLN A 50 20.44 10.22 -2.48
CA GLN A 50 19.40 10.14 -3.50
C GLN A 50 18.16 10.92 -3.03
N ALA A 51 17.50 11.63 -3.96
CA ALA A 51 16.23 12.28 -3.71
C ALA A 51 15.13 11.22 -3.59
N MET A 52 14.38 11.26 -2.51
CA MET A 52 13.34 10.30 -2.16
C MET A 52 12.03 10.99 -1.86
N GLN A 53 10.95 10.27 -2.07
CA GLN A 53 9.59 10.67 -1.70
C GLN A 53 8.95 9.58 -0.86
N MET A 54 8.51 9.93 0.34
CA MET A 54 7.70 9.04 1.17
C MET A 54 6.25 9.51 1.16
N ALA A 55 5.37 8.65 0.67
CA ALA A 55 3.93 8.87 0.75
C ALA A 55 3.43 8.55 2.15
N TYR A 56 2.46 9.30 2.65
CA TYR A 56 1.89 9.05 3.97
C TYR A 56 0.46 9.57 4.08
N LEU A 57 -0.26 9.02 5.04
CA LEU A 57 -1.54 9.55 5.52
C LEU A 57 -1.28 10.32 6.81
N ASP A 58 -1.91 11.49 6.96
CA ASP A 58 -1.93 12.28 8.18
C ASP A 58 -3.37 12.64 8.47
N VAL A 59 -3.97 11.93 9.40
CA VAL A 59 -5.39 12.00 9.71
C VAL A 59 -5.60 12.68 11.06
N ALA A 60 -6.25 13.83 11.01
CA ALA A 60 -6.63 14.56 12.21
C ALA A 60 -7.67 13.79 13.05
N PRO A 61 -7.74 14.02 14.36
CA PRO A 61 -8.81 13.50 15.17
C PRO A 61 -10.18 13.85 14.60
N SER A 62 -11.08 12.88 14.48
CA SER A 62 -12.50 13.10 14.17
C SER A 62 -13.36 13.21 15.43
N GLY A 63 -12.88 12.69 16.56
CA GLY A 63 -13.43 12.93 17.90
C GLY A 63 -12.72 14.09 18.61
N THR A 64 -13.02 14.29 19.90
CA THR A 64 -12.36 15.30 20.72
C THR A 64 -10.86 15.03 20.81
N PRO A 65 -9.98 15.96 20.37
CA PRO A 65 -8.55 15.76 20.38
C PRO A 65 -8.01 15.43 21.78
N ASN A 66 -7.19 14.39 21.87
CA ASN A 66 -6.55 13.97 23.13
C ASN A 66 -5.07 14.37 23.24
N GLY A 67 -4.55 15.10 22.23
CA GLY A 67 -3.15 15.55 22.17
C GLY A 67 -2.13 14.46 21.84
N ARG A 68 -2.59 13.25 21.50
CA ARG A 68 -1.72 12.10 21.20
C ARG A 68 -1.61 11.84 19.70
N VAL A 69 -0.48 11.26 19.30
CA VAL A 69 -0.24 10.81 17.93
C VAL A 69 -0.02 9.30 17.92
N ALA A 70 -0.66 8.63 16.98
CA ALA A 70 -0.41 7.23 16.67
C ALA A 70 0.33 7.12 15.33
N VAL A 71 1.41 6.37 15.29
CA VAL A 71 2.14 6.07 14.05
C VAL A 71 1.94 4.60 13.70
N LEU A 72 1.36 4.34 12.51
CA LEU A 72 1.02 3.00 12.07
C LEU A 72 1.96 2.58 10.94
N LEU A 73 2.85 1.65 11.24
CA LEU A 73 3.83 1.13 10.28
C LEU A 73 3.33 -0.19 9.69
N HIS A 74 3.19 -0.23 8.37
CA HIS A 74 2.76 -1.44 7.68
C HIS A 74 3.88 -2.50 7.62
N GLY A 75 3.49 -3.77 7.49
CA GLY A 75 4.40 -4.87 7.23
C GLY A 75 4.78 -4.99 5.76
N LYS A 76 5.72 -5.90 5.47
CA LYS A 76 6.06 -6.27 4.09
C LYS A 76 4.80 -6.68 3.31
N ASN A 77 4.66 -6.23 2.08
CA ASN A 77 3.53 -6.46 1.18
C ASN A 77 2.22 -5.71 1.53
N PHE A 78 2.28 -4.77 2.45
CA PHE A 78 1.13 -3.93 2.82
C PHE A 78 1.42 -2.46 2.55
N CYS A 79 0.38 -1.64 2.68
CA CYS A 79 0.39 -0.19 2.47
C CYS A 79 -0.24 0.53 3.66
N ALA A 80 -0.05 1.84 3.74
CA ALA A 80 -0.76 2.67 4.71
C ALA A 80 -2.29 2.53 4.59
N ALA A 81 -2.82 2.30 3.39
CA ALA A 81 -4.25 2.08 3.16
C ALA A 81 -4.83 0.88 3.92
N THR A 82 -4.02 -0.13 4.27
CA THR A 82 -4.49 -1.31 5.01
C THR A 82 -4.87 -1.00 6.45
N TRP A 83 -4.50 0.17 6.97
CA TRP A 83 -4.83 0.61 8.30
C TRP A 83 -6.19 1.33 8.42
N GLN A 84 -7.04 1.29 7.36
CA GLN A 84 -8.29 2.04 7.30
C GLN A 84 -9.13 1.94 8.57
N ASP A 85 -9.41 0.74 9.04
CA ASP A 85 -10.26 0.54 10.23
C ASP A 85 -9.58 1.04 11.50
N SER A 86 -8.27 0.81 11.63
CA SER A 86 -7.48 1.29 12.76
C SER A 86 -7.41 2.81 12.81
N ILE A 87 -7.19 3.46 11.65
CA ILE A 87 -7.18 4.91 11.54
C ILE A 87 -8.54 5.50 11.92
N THR A 88 -9.62 4.90 11.41
CA THR A 88 -10.99 5.31 11.74
C THR A 88 -11.24 5.24 13.24
N ALA A 89 -10.90 4.13 13.89
CA ALA A 89 -11.11 3.95 15.33
C ALA A 89 -10.25 4.90 16.16
N LEU A 90 -8.96 5.07 15.83
CA LEU A 90 -8.04 5.95 16.55
C LEU A 90 -8.44 7.42 16.41
N SER A 91 -8.78 7.86 15.18
CA SER A 91 -9.19 9.25 14.97
C SER A 91 -10.49 9.58 15.72
N ALA A 92 -11.45 8.65 15.77
CA ALA A 92 -12.66 8.79 16.57
C ALA A 92 -12.36 8.87 18.07
N ALA A 93 -11.31 8.18 18.54
CA ALA A 93 -10.84 8.24 19.94
C ALA A 93 -9.95 9.47 20.24
N GLY A 94 -9.86 10.43 19.30
CA GLY A 94 -9.18 11.70 19.50
C GLY A 94 -7.69 11.71 19.16
N TRP A 95 -7.16 10.68 18.52
CA TRP A 95 -5.75 10.61 18.10
C TRP A 95 -5.55 11.26 16.73
N ARG A 96 -4.43 11.99 16.55
CA ARG A 96 -3.86 12.22 15.22
C ARG A 96 -3.18 10.93 14.76
N VAL A 97 -3.41 10.48 13.53
CA VAL A 97 -2.85 9.22 13.04
C VAL A 97 -1.99 9.48 11.82
N ILE A 98 -0.74 9.03 11.88
CA ILE A 98 0.22 9.10 10.77
C ILE A 98 0.51 7.68 10.31
N ALA A 99 0.31 7.41 9.02
CA ALA A 99 0.58 6.11 8.42
C ALA A 99 1.41 6.28 7.15
N PRO A 100 2.74 6.11 7.21
CA PRO A 100 3.59 6.17 6.02
C PRO A 100 3.56 4.88 5.23
N ASP A 101 3.68 5.00 3.91
CA ASP A 101 4.19 3.94 3.06
C ASP A 101 5.71 3.93 3.19
N GLN A 102 6.29 2.88 3.71
CA GLN A 102 7.73 2.79 3.86
C GLN A 102 8.44 2.89 2.51
N LEU A 103 9.64 3.48 2.48
CA LEU A 103 10.45 3.57 1.26
C LEU A 103 10.62 2.17 0.65
N GLY A 104 10.43 2.05 -0.65
CA GLY A 104 10.40 0.76 -1.36
C GLY A 104 9.01 0.15 -1.51
N PHE A 105 7.98 0.72 -0.89
CA PHE A 105 6.63 0.17 -0.91
C PHE A 105 5.59 1.16 -1.45
N CYS A 106 4.52 0.64 -1.97
CA CYS A 106 3.27 1.30 -2.31
C CYS A 106 3.43 2.62 -3.07
N LYS A 107 3.02 3.76 -2.53
CA LYS A 107 3.11 5.07 -3.20
C LYS A 107 4.46 5.77 -2.98
N SER A 108 5.34 5.24 -2.13
CA SER A 108 6.69 5.77 -1.91
C SER A 108 7.67 5.42 -3.03
N THR A 109 8.78 6.13 -3.13
CA THR A 109 9.87 5.85 -4.08
C THR A 109 10.45 4.45 -3.86
N LYS A 110 10.79 3.78 -4.96
CA LYS A 110 11.38 2.42 -4.98
C LYS A 110 12.72 2.46 -5.70
N PRO A 111 13.77 3.02 -5.09
CA PRO A 111 15.07 3.14 -5.75
C PRO A 111 15.75 1.78 -5.87
N ALA A 112 16.30 1.48 -7.07
CA ALA A 112 17.00 0.22 -7.33
C ALA A 112 18.34 0.14 -6.58
N GLU A 113 19.04 1.28 -6.48
CA GLU A 113 20.40 1.39 -5.90
C GLU A 113 20.37 1.78 -4.41
N TYR A 114 19.37 1.32 -3.66
CA TYR A 114 19.21 1.67 -2.25
C TYR A 114 19.54 0.50 -1.33
N GLN A 115 20.36 0.73 -0.32
CA GLN A 115 20.70 -0.30 0.68
C GLN A 115 19.63 -0.32 1.77
N TYR A 116 18.66 -1.21 1.63
CA TYR A 116 17.58 -1.36 2.59
C TYR A 116 18.07 -2.00 3.90
N SER A 117 17.76 -1.36 5.02
CA SER A 117 17.96 -1.90 6.36
C SER A 117 16.87 -1.40 7.29
N LEU A 118 16.60 -2.13 8.37
CA LEU A 118 15.61 -1.68 9.37
C LEU A 118 16.02 -0.34 9.98
N ALA A 119 17.31 -0.14 10.28
CA ALA A 119 17.82 1.12 10.79
C ALA A 119 17.61 2.27 9.78
N GLY A 120 17.84 2.03 8.48
CA GLY A 120 17.60 3.01 7.43
C GLY A 120 16.11 3.38 7.30
N LEU A 121 15.22 2.39 7.33
CA LEU A 121 13.78 2.64 7.31
C LEU A 121 13.32 3.40 8.55
N ALA A 122 13.83 3.06 9.73
CA ALA A 122 13.55 3.79 10.96
C ALA A 122 14.03 5.25 10.89
N ALA A 123 15.24 5.50 10.37
CA ALA A 123 15.77 6.86 10.19
C ALA A 123 14.92 7.69 9.21
N ASN A 124 14.46 7.10 8.11
CA ASN A 124 13.58 7.77 7.16
C ASN A 124 12.21 8.10 7.79
N THR A 125 11.65 7.17 8.55
CA THR A 125 10.40 7.41 9.30
C THR A 125 10.57 8.51 10.34
N HIS A 126 11.68 8.50 11.08
CA HIS A 126 12.00 9.56 12.05
C HIS A 126 12.10 10.93 11.37
N ALA A 127 12.76 11.02 10.21
CA ALA A 127 12.84 12.27 9.46
C ALA A 127 11.46 12.81 9.05
N LEU A 128 10.54 11.92 8.60
CA LEU A 128 9.16 12.29 8.32
C LEU A 128 8.47 12.82 9.58
N LEU A 129 8.53 12.08 10.68
CA LEU A 129 7.86 12.46 11.94
C LEU A 129 8.38 13.81 12.47
N THR A 130 9.70 14.02 12.43
CA THR A 130 10.32 15.30 12.80
C THR A 130 9.78 16.45 11.94
N SER A 131 9.65 16.24 10.62
CA SER A 131 9.10 17.27 9.72
C SER A 131 7.64 17.62 10.02
N LEU A 132 6.90 16.71 10.64
CA LEU A 132 5.51 16.87 11.04
C LEU A 132 5.34 17.39 12.49
N GLY A 133 6.46 17.70 13.17
CA GLY A 133 6.46 18.12 14.56
C GLY A 133 6.07 17.00 15.53
N VAL A 134 6.33 15.75 15.13
CA VAL A 134 6.07 14.56 15.95
C VAL A 134 7.40 13.92 16.31
N GLY A 135 7.72 13.89 17.57
CA GLY A 135 8.97 13.34 18.09
C GLY A 135 9.39 14.09 19.35
N ASP A 136 9.90 13.35 20.31
CA ASP A 136 10.38 13.69 21.66
C ASP A 136 9.29 13.87 22.71
#